data_3a96747b1e3a576bb479f4052cbc4b8a
#
_entry.id   3a96747b1e3a576bb479f4052cbc4b8a
#
_cell.length_a   1.000
_cell.length_b   1.000
_cell.length_c   1.000
_cell.angle_alpha   90.00
_cell.angle_beta   90.00
_cell.angle_gamma   90.00
#
_symmetry.space_group_name_H-M   'P 1'
#
loop_
_entity.id
_entity.type
_entity.pdbx_description
1 polymer ?
#
loop_
_entity_poly.entity_id
_entity_poly.type
_entity_poly.pdbx_seq_one_letter_code
_entity_poly.pdbx_strand_id
1 'polypeptide(L)'
;MGRGTVWFLRAEAALYAGFLALDLAGTGGGWSLALKYSGIALCLLSALLRAGDREGRLVCAALALTLSADFFLLVLDAWYALGVALFCGVQGLYLARLRAMGAGLWLPLRLGLTAAALLAAVLLGLLTPLNALALVYFPELVCNAAAALSLGRRGRMFGLGLLLFVGCDVCVGLHNLAGLPVPLSAFAQVGMWLFYLPSQVLIVLSIPKE
;
A
#
# COMPACT_ATOMS: atom_id res chain seq x y z
N MET A 1 16.64 0.00 -19.42
CA MET A 1 16.44 0.72 -18.14
C MET A 1 17.40 1.90 -18.08
N GLY A 2 16.93 3.11 -17.72
CA GLY A 2 17.81 4.26 -17.49
C GLY A 2 18.68 4.09 -16.25
N ARG A 3 19.86 4.75 -16.20
CA ARG A 3 20.77 4.69 -15.04
C ARG A 3 20.07 5.00 -13.71
N GLY A 4 19.22 6.03 -13.67
CA GLY A 4 18.46 6.39 -12.45
C GLY A 4 17.54 5.28 -11.94
N THR A 5 16.86 4.53 -12.83
CA THR A 5 16.03 3.40 -12.44
C THR A 5 16.86 2.27 -11.82
N VAL A 6 18.06 2.01 -12.35
CA VAL A 6 18.96 0.97 -11.81
C VAL A 6 19.42 1.36 -10.40
N TRP A 7 19.82 2.62 -10.20
CA TRP A 7 20.22 3.11 -8.88
C TRP A 7 19.08 3.06 -7.87
N PHE A 8 17.87 3.51 -8.26
CA PHE A 8 16.68 3.40 -7.42
C PHE A 8 16.45 1.95 -6.96
N LEU A 9 16.42 0.99 -7.90
CA LEU A 9 16.19 -0.41 -7.56
C LEU A 9 17.30 -1.01 -6.69
N ARG A 10 18.56 -0.62 -6.89
CA ARG A 10 19.67 -1.07 -6.04
C ARG A 10 19.55 -0.52 -4.61
N ALA A 11 19.20 0.76 -4.47
CA ALA A 11 19.00 1.38 -3.18
C ALA A 11 17.83 0.74 -2.44
N GLU A 12 16.68 0.54 -3.11
CA GLU A 12 15.53 -0.14 -2.53
C GLU A 12 15.84 -1.59 -2.13
N ALA A 13 16.57 -2.33 -2.98
CA ALA A 13 16.99 -3.69 -2.64
C ALA A 13 17.92 -3.73 -1.43
N ALA A 14 18.83 -2.75 -1.28
CA ALA A 14 19.72 -2.65 -0.13
C ALA A 14 18.95 -2.32 1.15
N LEU A 15 18.01 -1.35 1.10
CA LEU A 15 17.14 -1.02 2.23
C LEU A 15 16.28 -2.22 2.63
N TYR A 16 15.68 -2.89 1.64
CA TYR A 16 14.85 -4.08 1.83
C TYR A 16 15.63 -5.22 2.49
N ALA A 17 16.80 -5.57 1.95
CA ALA A 17 17.66 -6.60 2.54
C ALA A 17 18.12 -6.23 3.95
N GLY A 18 18.45 -4.95 4.17
CA GLY A 18 18.90 -4.44 5.46
C GLY A 18 17.84 -4.59 6.54
N PHE A 19 16.63 -4.06 6.33
CA PHE A 19 15.60 -4.18 7.36
C PHE A 19 15.13 -5.62 7.57
N LEU A 20 15.07 -6.42 6.50
CA LEU A 20 14.66 -7.82 6.60
C LEU A 20 15.68 -8.63 7.41
N ALA A 21 16.96 -8.39 7.20
CA ALA A 21 18.01 -9.01 7.99
C ALA A 21 17.92 -8.64 9.47
N LEU A 22 17.67 -7.37 9.79
CA LEU A 22 17.47 -6.88 11.16
C LEU A 22 16.23 -7.50 11.81
N ASP A 23 15.10 -7.58 11.08
CA ASP A 23 13.86 -8.16 11.59
C ASP A 23 14.03 -9.67 11.86
N LEU A 24 14.64 -10.41 10.94
CA LEU A 24 14.90 -11.85 11.11
C LEU A 24 15.90 -12.15 12.22
N ALA A 25 16.87 -11.26 12.45
CA ALA A 25 17.81 -11.37 13.56
C ALA A 25 17.22 -10.98 14.92
N GLY A 26 15.97 -10.46 14.94
CA GLY A 26 15.35 -9.96 16.18
C GLY A 26 16.00 -8.69 16.75
N THR A 27 16.83 -8.00 15.96
CA THR A 27 17.58 -6.79 16.38
C THR A 27 17.03 -5.51 15.73
N GLY A 28 15.86 -5.59 15.06
CA GLY A 28 15.32 -4.55 14.19
C GLY A 28 15.13 -3.20 14.87
N GLY A 29 14.28 -3.13 15.87
CA GLY A 29 14.01 -1.90 16.63
C GLY A 29 13.89 -0.65 15.75
N GLY A 30 14.42 0.47 16.23
CA GLY A 30 14.39 1.75 15.53
C GLY A 30 15.17 1.77 14.21
N TRP A 31 16.22 0.95 14.05
CA TRP A 31 16.99 0.88 12.81
C TRP A 31 16.19 0.23 11.68
N SER A 32 15.47 -0.87 11.94
CA SER A 32 14.58 -1.48 10.96
C SER A 32 13.48 -0.51 10.55
N LEU A 33 12.88 0.19 11.52
CA LEU A 33 11.87 1.21 11.26
C LEU A 33 12.43 2.34 10.37
N ALA A 34 13.62 2.84 10.65
CA ALA A 34 14.25 3.88 9.85
C ALA A 34 14.50 3.43 8.41
N LEU A 35 14.97 2.20 8.18
CA LEU A 35 15.18 1.65 6.84
C LEU A 35 13.85 1.48 6.09
N LYS A 36 12.82 0.97 6.74
CA LYS A 36 11.47 0.83 6.18
C LYS A 36 10.91 2.17 5.73
N TYR A 37 10.92 3.16 6.61
CA TYR A 37 10.41 4.50 6.31
C TYR A 37 11.24 5.20 5.21
N SER A 38 12.56 5.00 5.21
CA SER A 38 13.46 5.52 4.17
C SER A 38 13.15 4.93 2.79
N GLY A 39 12.77 3.65 2.70
CA GLY A 39 12.33 3.03 1.44
C GLY A 39 11.09 3.74 0.87
N ILE A 40 10.08 4.00 1.69
CA ILE A 40 8.88 4.73 1.22
C ILE A 40 9.22 6.18 0.81
N ALA A 41 10.09 6.85 1.57
CA ALA A 41 10.57 8.18 1.21
C ALA A 41 11.35 8.18 -0.12
N LEU A 42 12.17 7.16 -0.37
CA LEU A 42 12.88 6.98 -1.64
C LEU A 42 11.94 6.69 -2.80
N CYS A 43 10.86 5.93 -2.57
CA CYS A 43 9.78 5.73 -3.53
C CYS A 43 9.15 7.07 -3.92
N LEU A 44 8.80 7.92 -2.95
CA LEU A 44 8.26 9.27 -3.22
C LEU A 44 9.25 10.13 -4.01
N LEU A 45 10.50 10.17 -3.60
CA LEU A 45 11.55 10.93 -4.32
C LEU A 45 11.69 10.43 -5.77
N SER A 46 11.73 9.12 -5.98
CA SER A 46 11.80 8.53 -7.33
C SER A 46 10.57 8.85 -8.17
N ALA A 47 9.37 8.90 -7.55
CA ALA A 47 8.15 9.30 -8.24
C ALA A 47 8.17 10.76 -8.64
N LEU A 48 8.62 11.67 -7.77
CA LEU A 48 8.76 13.11 -8.05
C LEU A 48 9.69 13.36 -9.25
N LEU A 49 10.79 12.60 -9.34
CA LEU A 49 11.73 12.70 -10.48
C LEU A 49 11.16 12.14 -11.81
N ARG A 50 10.01 11.45 -11.76
CA ARG A 50 9.35 10.84 -12.93
C ARG A 50 8.01 11.50 -13.29
N ALA A 51 7.53 12.43 -12.46
CA ALA A 51 6.18 12.99 -12.55
C ALA A 51 6.07 14.07 -13.63
N GLY A 52 6.28 13.73 -14.90
CA GLY A 52 6.09 14.65 -16.01
C GLY A 52 4.60 14.87 -16.38
N ASP A 53 3.79 13.85 -16.25
CA ASP A 53 2.40 13.83 -16.67
C ASP A 53 1.39 13.84 -15.50
N ARG A 54 0.08 13.81 -15.82
CA ARG A 54 -1.00 13.75 -14.84
C ARG A 54 -0.97 12.44 -14.03
N GLU A 55 -0.68 11.32 -14.67
CA GLU A 55 -0.64 10.02 -14.01
C GLU A 55 0.50 9.98 -12.97
N GLY A 56 1.68 10.48 -13.32
CA GLY A 56 2.81 10.60 -12.41
C GLY A 56 2.53 11.51 -11.22
N ARG A 57 1.89 12.67 -11.44
CA ARG A 57 1.50 13.58 -10.34
C ARG A 57 0.52 12.94 -9.36
N LEU A 58 -0.44 12.14 -9.86
CA LEU A 58 -1.37 11.40 -8.98
C LEU A 58 -0.64 10.35 -8.14
N VAL A 59 0.35 9.66 -8.70
CA VAL A 59 1.19 8.72 -7.94
C VAL A 59 2.03 9.46 -6.89
N CYS A 60 2.62 10.61 -7.22
CA CYS A 60 3.36 11.41 -6.23
C CYS A 60 2.47 11.85 -5.07
N ALA A 61 1.27 12.35 -5.37
CA ALA A 61 0.30 12.73 -4.33
C ALA A 61 -0.11 11.51 -3.46
N ALA A 62 -0.34 10.36 -4.09
CA ALA A 62 -0.65 9.13 -3.38
C ALA A 62 0.50 8.70 -2.46
N LEU A 63 1.76 8.70 -2.95
CA LEU A 63 2.93 8.37 -2.13
C LEU A 63 3.20 9.38 -1.02
N ALA A 64 2.91 10.67 -1.23
CA ALA A 64 2.99 11.66 -0.16
C ALA A 64 1.98 11.38 0.97
N LEU A 65 0.73 11.03 0.61
CA LEU A 65 -0.26 10.58 1.61
C LEU A 65 0.15 9.26 2.27
N THR A 66 0.70 8.30 1.50
CA THR A 66 1.22 7.04 2.02
C THR A 66 2.32 7.29 3.06
N LEU A 67 3.31 8.12 2.73
CA LEU A 67 4.40 8.47 3.66
C LEU A 67 3.87 9.17 4.92
N SER A 68 2.84 10.02 4.77
CA SER A 68 2.17 10.66 5.91
C SER A 68 1.39 9.67 6.75
N ALA A 69 0.69 8.70 6.14
CA ALA A 69 -0.02 7.63 6.84
C ALA A 69 0.96 6.76 7.64
N ASP A 70 2.07 6.37 7.00
CA ASP A 70 3.13 5.57 7.62
C ASP A 70 3.80 6.30 8.79
N PHE A 71 3.89 7.63 8.72
CA PHE A 71 4.40 8.41 9.85
C PHE A 71 3.51 8.21 11.09
N PHE A 72 2.19 8.26 10.96
CA PHE A 72 1.27 8.02 12.07
C PHE A 72 1.26 6.55 12.51
N LEU A 73 1.23 5.61 11.56
CA LEU A 73 1.06 4.20 11.85
C LEU A 73 2.34 3.51 12.32
N LEU A 74 3.51 3.95 11.83
CA LEU A 74 4.80 3.29 12.08
C LEU A 74 5.72 4.09 12.98
N VAL A 75 5.84 5.42 12.75
CA VAL A 75 6.81 6.25 13.47
C VAL A 75 6.24 6.71 14.80
N LEU A 76 5.02 7.23 14.79
CA LEU A 76 4.33 7.66 16.01
C LEU A 76 3.66 6.51 16.75
N ASP A 77 3.34 5.43 16.04
CA ASP A 77 2.55 4.29 16.55
C ASP A 77 1.28 4.76 17.29
N ALA A 78 0.62 5.75 16.69
CA ALA A 78 -0.53 6.45 17.25
C ALA A 78 -1.41 7.02 16.13
N TRP A 79 -2.61 7.49 16.49
CA TRP A 79 -3.56 8.12 15.56
C TRP A 79 -3.96 7.21 14.40
N TYR A 80 -4.13 5.92 14.66
CA TYR A 80 -4.40 4.89 13.64
C TYR A 80 -5.57 5.24 12.72
N ALA A 81 -6.66 5.83 13.25
CA ALA A 81 -7.79 6.25 12.43
C ALA A 81 -7.38 7.31 11.39
N LEU A 82 -6.50 8.25 11.75
CA LEU A 82 -5.96 9.24 10.81
C LEU A 82 -5.09 8.59 9.74
N GLY A 83 -4.21 7.66 10.14
CA GLY A 83 -3.39 6.90 9.19
C GLY A 83 -4.24 6.14 8.17
N VAL A 84 -5.29 5.42 8.61
CA VAL A 84 -6.21 4.71 7.71
C VAL A 84 -7.03 5.68 6.87
N ALA A 85 -7.45 6.83 7.40
CA ALA A 85 -8.15 7.86 6.62
C ALA A 85 -7.28 8.41 5.49
N LEU A 86 -5.97 8.60 5.74
CA LEU A 86 -5.01 9.00 4.70
C LEU A 86 -4.90 7.92 3.62
N PHE A 87 -4.91 6.63 3.98
CA PHE A 87 -4.95 5.54 3.01
C PHE A 87 -6.26 5.50 2.21
N CYS A 88 -7.41 5.89 2.78
CA CYS A 88 -8.62 6.11 1.98
C CYS A 88 -8.38 7.20 0.90
N GLY A 89 -7.68 8.28 1.24
CA GLY A 89 -7.26 9.30 0.28
C GLY A 89 -6.33 8.75 -0.82
N VAL A 90 -5.38 7.88 -0.44
CA VAL A 90 -4.51 7.17 -1.41
C VAL A 90 -5.35 6.39 -2.42
N GLN A 91 -6.37 5.63 -1.95
CA GLN A 91 -7.24 4.86 -2.84
C GLN A 91 -8.05 5.76 -3.78
N GLY A 92 -8.49 6.92 -3.31
CA GLY A 92 -9.14 7.94 -4.14
C GLY A 92 -8.22 8.47 -5.27
N LEU A 93 -6.94 8.71 -4.97
CA LEU A 93 -5.94 9.12 -5.97
C LEU A 93 -5.63 8.01 -6.98
N TYR A 94 -5.55 6.75 -6.53
CA TYR A 94 -5.40 5.61 -7.43
C TYR A 94 -6.62 5.41 -8.32
N LEU A 95 -7.84 5.60 -7.80
CA LEU A 95 -9.06 5.59 -8.60
C LEU A 95 -9.06 6.72 -9.65
N ALA A 96 -8.63 7.92 -9.27
CA ALA A 96 -8.49 9.05 -10.20
C ALA A 96 -7.47 8.74 -11.32
N ARG A 97 -6.37 8.08 -10.98
CA ARG A 97 -5.38 7.59 -11.96
C ARG A 97 -5.99 6.54 -12.90
N LEU A 98 -6.67 5.55 -12.36
CA LEU A 98 -7.33 4.48 -13.14
C LEU A 98 -8.35 5.06 -14.11
N ARG A 99 -9.12 6.06 -13.68
CA ARG A 99 -10.03 6.81 -14.55
C ARG A 99 -9.28 7.51 -15.70
N ALA A 100 -8.14 8.14 -15.40
CA ALA A 100 -7.30 8.77 -16.42
C ALA A 100 -6.71 7.74 -17.41
N MET A 101 -6.44 6.52 -16.94
CA MET A 101 -5.98 5.40 -17.76
C MET A 101 -7.10 4.76 -18.59
N GLY A 102 -8.38 5.11 -18.37
CA GLY A 102 -9.54 4.56 -19.07
C GLY A 102 -10.07 3.25 -18.46
N ALA A 103 -9.73 2.93 -17.21
CA ALA A 103 -10.28 1.76 -16.52
C ALA A 103 -11.77 1.93 -16.18
N GLY A 104 -12.49 0.83 -16.16
CA GLY A 104 -13.84 0.77 -15.60
C GLY A 104 -13.84 1.09 -14.11
N LEU A 105 -14.74 1.95 -13.66
CA LEU A 105 -14.79 2.38 -12.25
C LEU A 105 -15.52 1.38 -11.35
N TRP A 106 -16.40 0.56 -11.89
CA TRP A 106 -17.19 -0.47 -11.20
C TRP A 106 -17.88 0.04 -9.91
N LEU A 107 -18.40 1.28 -9.96
CA LEU A 107 -19.00 1.94 -8.80
C LEU A 107 -20.04 1.10 -8.04
N PRO A 108 -21.00 0.40 -8.72
CA PRO A 108 -21.95 -0.44 -8.01
C PRO A 108 -21.30 -1.59 -7.23
N LEU A 109 -20.23 -2.20 -7.80
CA LEU A 109 -19.47 -3.27 -7.13
C LEU A 109 -18.74 -2.73 -5.91
N ARG A 110 -18.06 -1.58 -6.01
CA ARG A 110 -17.35 -0.93 -4.91
C ARG A 110 -18.30 -0.61 -3.75
N LEU A 111 -19.40 0.07 -4.05
CA LEU A 111 -20.41 0.42 -3.06
C LEU A 111 -21.04 -0.84 -2.44
N GLY A 112 -21.34 -1.86 -3.24
CA GLY A 112 -21.90 -3.12 -2.77
C GLY A 112 -20.95 -3.87 -1.83
N LEU A 113 -19.67 -3.98 -2.18
CA LEU A 113 -18.66 -4.62 -1.32
C LEU A 113 -18.45 -3.86 0.00
N THR A 114 -18.34 -2.53 -0.07
CA THR A 114 -18.20 -1.69 1.12
C THR A 114 -19.42 -1.78 2.01
N ALA A 115 -20.63 -1.71 1.45
CA ALA A 115 -21.88 -1.84 2.20
C ALA A 115 -22.03 -3.22 2.85
N ALA A 116 -21.70 -4.29 2.12
CA ALA A 116 -21.71 -5.65 2.64
C ALA A 116 -20.70 -5.84 3.79
N ALA A 117 -19.50 -5.30 3.66
CA ALA A 117 -18.47 -5.37 4.70
C ALA A 117 -18.88 -4.61 5.96
N LEU A 118 -19.43 -3.39 5.82
CA LEU A 118 -19.93 -2.61 6.94
C LEU A 118 -21.13 -3.29 7.62
N LEU A 119 -22.07 -3.83 6.83
CA LEU A 119 -23.21 -4.56 7.38
C LEU A 119 -22.75 -5.80 8.16
N ALA A 120 -21.80 -6.57 7.62
CA ALA A 120 -21.25 -7.73 8.32
C ALA A 120 -20.58 -7.30 9.64
N ALA A 121 -19.83 -6.21 9.66
CA ALA A 121 -19.23 -5.70 10.91
C ALA A 121 -20.26 -5.25 11.93
N VAL A 122 -21.37 -4.63 11.50
CA VAL A 122 -22.49 -4.29 12.39
C VAL A 122 -23.11 -5.55 12.98
N LEU A 123 -23.44 -6.55 12.15
CA LEU A 123 -24.07 -7.80 12.60
C LEU A 123 -23.18 -8.62 13.55
N LEU A 124 -21.87 -8.53 13.38
CA LEU A 124 -20.88 -9.20 14.23
C LEU A 124 -20.47 -8.39 15.47
N GLY A 125 -21.00 -7.16 15.64
CA GLY A 125 -20.62 -6.29 16.75
C GLY A 125 -19.17 -5.79 16.69
N LEU A 126 -18.56 -5.77 15.50
CA LEU A 126 -17.15 -5.40 15.29
C LEU A 126 -16.98 -3.95 14.79
N LEU A 127 -18.06 -3.17 14.70
CA LEU A 127 -18.00 -1.82 14.14
C LEU A 127 -17.40 -0.84 15.15
N THR A 128 -16.19 -0.41 14.88
CA THR A 128 -15.52 0.73 15.53
C THR A 128 -15.19 1.79 14.47
N PRO A 129 -14.89 3.03 14.84
CA PRO A 129 -14.46 4.05 13.85
C PRO A 129 -13.27 3.60 13.00
N LEU A 130 -12.29 2.92 13.61
CA LEU A 130 -11.12 2.41 12.90
C LEU A 130 -11.51 1.27 11.94
N ASN A 131 -12.30 0.31 12.40
CA ASN A 131 -12.76 -0.79 11.56
C ASN A 131 -13.63 -0.29 10.39
N ALA A 132 -14.52 0.71 10.64
CA ALA A 132 -15.31 1.32 9.58
C ALA A 132 -14.45 1.92 8.48
N LEU A 133 -13.39 2.67 8.84
CA LEU A 133 -12.43 3.21 7.87
C LEU A 133 -11.70 2.10 7.11
N ALA A 134 -11.25 1.06 7.80
CA ALA A 134 -10.57 -0.08 7.17
C ALA A 134 -11.50 -0.83 6.19
N LEU A 135 -12.79 -0.96 6.53
CA LEU A 135 -13.81 -1.61 5.69
C LEU A 135 -14.25 -0.74 4.50
N VAL A 136 -14.05 0.57 4.54
CA VAL A 136 -14.18 1.46 3.37
C VAL A 136 -12.91 1.37 2.50
N TYR A 137 -11.76 1.40 3.12
CA TYR A 137 -10.46 1.39 2.47
C TYR A 137 -10.16 0.10 1.70
N PHE A 138 -10.31 -1.06 2.35
CA PHE A 138 -9.83 -2.33 1.80
C PHE A 138 -10.58 -2.79 0.53
N PRO A 139 -11.93 -2.71 0.43
CA PRO A 139 -12.64 -2.97 -0.82
C PRO A 139 -12.20 -2.06 -1.97
N GLU A 140 -11.89 -0.79 -1.68
CA GLU A 140 -11.38 0.14 -2.69
C GLU A 140 -10.01 -0.28 -3.21
N LEU A 141 -9.10 -0.72 -2.33
CA LEU A 141 -7.79 -1.24 -2.74
C LEU A 141 -7.93 -2.47 -3.63
N VAL A 142 -8.78 -3.43 -3.26
CA VAL A 142 -9.04 -4.65 -4.04
C VAL A 142 -9.62 -4.30 -5.42
N CYS A 143 -10.62 -3.42 -5.46
CA CYS A 143 -11.22 -2.96 -6.71
C CYS A 143 -10.22 -2.19 -7.58
N ASN A 144 -9.36 -1.37 -6.99
CA ASN A 144 -8.31 -0.65 -7.72
C ASN A 144 -7.28 -1.63 -8.32
N ALA A 145 -6.88 -2.65 -7.58
CA ALA A 145 -5.98 -3.69 -8.10
C ALA A 145 -6.60 -4.43 -9.29
N ALA A 146 -7.85 -4.88 -9.15
CA ALA A 146 -8.57 -5.57 -10.21
C ALA A 146 -8.79 -4.67 -11.45
N ALA A 147 -9.18 -3.40 -11.25
CA ALA A 147 -9.36 -2.43 -12.33
C ALA A 147 -8.04 -2.11 -13.05
N ALA A 148 -6.92 -2.03 -12.33
CA ALA A 148 -5.61 -1.85 -12.94
C ALA A 148 -5.21 -3.06 -13.80
N LEU A 149 -5.42 -4.28 -13.30
CA LEU A 149 -5.11 -5.52 -14.03
C LEU A 149 -5.98 -5.67 -15.27
N SER A 150 -7.24 -5.23 -15.25
CA SER A 150 -8.15 -5.28 -16.41
C SER A 150 -7.69 -4.42 -17.60
N LEU A 151 -6.79 -3.46 -17.38
CA LEU A 151 -6.16 -2.67 -18.44
C LEU A 151 -5.05 -3.44 -19.21
N GLY A 152 -4.81 -4.69 -18.89
CA GLY A 152 -3.81 -5.54 -19.54
C GLY A 152 -2.39 -4.97 -19.39
N ARG A 153 -1.64 -4.87 -20.50
CA ARG A 153 -0.23 -4.44 -20.47
C ARG A 153 -0.03 -3.06 -19.88
N ARG A 154 -0.95 -2.12 -20.13
CA ARG A 154 -0.85 -0.73 -19.64
C ARG A 154 -0.96 -0.64 -18.12
N GLY A 155 -1.86 -1.41 -17.52
CA GLY A 155 -2.11 -1.40 -16.08
C GLY A 155 -1.33 -2.44 -15.30
N ARG A 156 -0.63 -3.36 -15.96
CA ARG A 156 -0.05 -4.56 -15.35
C ARG A 156 0.90 -4.24 -14.18
N MET A 157 1.84 -3.32 -14.38
CA MET A 157 2.83 -2.98 -13.36
C MET A 157 2.16 -2.34 -12.15
N PHE A 158 1.24 -1.41 -12.39
CA PHE A 158 0.44 -0.77 -11.35
C PHE A 158 -0.45 -1.78 -10.62
N GLY A 159 -1.17 -2.63 -11.36
CA GLY A 159 -2.04 -3.65 -10.80
C GLY A 159 -1.29 -4.69 -9.95
N LEU A 160 -0.09 -5.12 -10.38
CA LEU A 160 0.76 -5.99 -9.57
C LEU A 160 1.24 -5.30 -8.29
N GLY A 161 1.58 -4.00 -8.36
CA GLY A 161 1.91 -3.20 -7.17
C GLY A 161 0.74 -3.18 -6.18
N LEU A 162 -0.48 -2.87 -6.66
CA LEU A 162 -1.67 -2.86 -5.82
C LEU A 162 -2.02 -4.26 -5.28
N LEU A 163 -1.81 -5.33 -6.06
CA LEU A 163 -2.04 -6.69 -5.58
C LEU A 163 -1.09 -7.09 -4.45
N LEU A 164 0.18 -6.68 -4.52
CA LEU A 164 1.10 -6.83 -3.39
C LEU A 164 0.66 -5.99 -2.20
N PHE A 165 0.10 -4.79 -2.42
CA PHE A 165 -0.46 -3.99 -1.34
C PHE A 165 -1.64 -4.70 -0.67
N VAL A 166 -2.54 -5.32 -1.43
CA VAL A 166 -3.59 -6.21 -0.87
C VAL A 166 -2.97 -7.31 0.00
N GLY A 167 -1.90 -7.96 -0.48
CA GLY A 167 -1.18 -8.97 0.31
C GLY A 167 -0.62 -8.45 1.62
N CYS A 168 -0.06 -7.24 1.61
CA CYS A 168 0.38 -6.53 2.82
C CYS A 168 -0.79 -6.37 3.80
N ASP A 169 -1.92 -5.83 3.35
CA ASP A 169 -3.05 -5.52 4.21
C ASP A 169 -3.77 -6.75 4.74
N VAL A 170 -3.79 -7.84 3.97
CA VAL A 170 -4.22 -9.14 4.48
C VAL A 170 -3.32 -9.57 5.65
N CYS A 171 -2.00 -9.39 5.54
CA CYS A 171 -1.07 -9.67 6.64
C CYS A 171 -1.31 -8.73 7.83
N VAL A 172 -1.57 -7.43 7.61
CA VAL A 172 -1.94 -6.49 8.67
C VAL A 172 -3.22 -6.94 9.37
N GLY A 173 -4.25 -7.31 8.60
CA GLY A 173 -5.51 -7.84 9.14
C GLY A 173 -5.30 -9.10 9.98
N LEU A 174 -4.53 -10.06 9.46
CA LEU A 174 -4.18 -11.29 10.18
C LEU A 174 -3.42 -11.00 11.47
N HIS A 175 -2.42 -10.10 11.43
CA HIS A 175 -1.62 -9.74 12.61
C HIS A 175 -2.47 -9.16 13.75
N ASN A 176 -3.54 -8.44 13.41
CA ASN A 176 -4.46 -7.82 14.39
C ASN A 176 -5.58 -8.75 14.86
N LEU A 177 -5.67 -9.97 14.32
CA LEU A 177 -6.66 -10.96 14.81
C LEU A 177 -6.16 -11.66 16.06
N ALA A 178 -6.97 -11.60 17.13
CA ALA A 178 -6.68 -12.32 18.36
C ALA A 178 -6.82 -13.84 18.16
N GLY A 179 -5.98 -14.62 18.86
CA GLY A 179 -6.08 -16.08 18.89
C GLY A 179 -5.53 -16.83 17.68
N LEU A 180 -4.78 -16.17 16.79
CA LEU A 180 -4.11 -16.85 15.69
C LEU A 180 -2.99 -17.78 16.18
N PRO A 181 -2.78 -18.94 15.50
CA PRO A 181 -1.62 -19.78 15.75
C PRO A 181 -0.29 -19.00 15.57
N VAL A 182 0.67 -19.25 16.47
CA VAL A 182 1.98 -18.58 16.47
C VAL A 182 2.67 -18.55 15.08
N PRO A 183 2.70 -19.65 14.29
CA PRO A 183 3.33 -19.62 12.95
C PRO A 183 2.64 -18.64 11.99
N LEU A 184 1.32 -18.51 12.07
CA LEU A 184 0.56 -17.63 11.20
C LEU A 184 0.73 -16.16 11.60
N SER A 185 0.78 -15.88 12.92
CA SER A 185 1.07 -14.54 13.43
C SER A 185 2.50 -14.10 13.04
N ALA A 186 3.50 -14.98 13.17
CA ALA A 186 4.87 -14.70 12.75
C ALA A 186 4.97 -14.46 11.21
N PHE A 187 4.28 -15.28 10.41
CA PHE A 187 4.19 -15.05 8.96
C PHE A 187 3.55 -13.70 8.65
N ALA A 188 2.45 -13.35 9.30
CA ALA A 188 1.76 -12.08 9.09
C ALA A 188 2.68 -10.88 9.38
N GLN A 189 3.43 -10.93 10.47
CA GLN A 189 4.37 -9.88 10.87
C GLN A 189 5.47 -9.65 9.83
N VAL A 190 6.07 -10.70 9.30
CA VAL A 190 7.09 -10.59 8.23
C VAL A 190 6.44 -10.26 6.90
N GLY A 191 5.30 -10.88 6.59
CA GLY A 191 4.57 -10.75 5.34
C GLY A 191 4.13 -9.31 5.03
N MET A 192 3.75 -8.53 6.05
CA MET A 192 3.43 -7.10 5.86
C MET A 192 4.53 -6.41 5.06
N TRP A 193 5.77 -6.53 5.48
CA TRP A 193 6.91 -5.85 4.87
C TRP A 193 7.42 -6.57 3.62
N LEU A 194 7.26 -7.88 3.55
CA LEU A 194 7.58 -8.66 2.36
C LEU A 194 6.79 -8.16 1.13
N PHE A 195 5.55 -7.73 1.34
CA PHE A 195 4.68 -7.25 0.27
C PHE A 195 4.70 -5.72 0.13
N TYR A 196 4.82 -4.96 1.24
CA TYR A 196 4.61 -3.52 1.23
C TYR A 196 5.64 -2.77 0.38
N LEU A 197 6.93 -2.89 0.67
CA LEU A 197 7.95 -2.13 -0.05
C LEU A 197 8.01 -2.52 -1.55
N PRO A 198 7.99 -3.81 -1.95
CA PRO A 198 7.89 -4.16 -3.36
C PRO A 198 6.64 -3.60 -4.05
N SER A 199 5.51 -3.50 -3.35
CA SER A 199 4.30 -2.88 -3.85
C SER A 199 4.54 -1.42 -4.25
N GLN A 200 5.12 -0.62 -3.35
CA GLN A 200 5.39 0.80 -3.59
C GLN A 200 6.41 0.99 -4.73
N VAL A 201 7.44 0.15 -4.78
CA VAL A 201 8.41 0.14 -5.90
C VAL A 201 7.72 -0.11 -7.24
N LEU A 202 6.83 -1.11 -7.34
CA LEU A 202 6.08 -1.38 -8.58
C LEU A 202 5.15 -0.23 -8.96
N ILE A 203 4.51 0.40 -7.98
CA ILE A 203 3.66 1.58 -8.20
C ILE A 203 4.48 2.73 -8.79
N VAL A 204 5.67 3.01 -8.27
CA VAL A 204 6.61 4.01 -8.83
C VAL A 204 7.04 3.65 -10.24
N LEU A 205 7.41 2.38 -10.48
CA LEU A 205 7.86 1.91 -11.80
C LEU A 205 6.74 1.93 -12.85
N SER A 206 5.47 1.97 -12.42
CA SER A 206 4.31 2.06 -13.29
C SER A 206 4.06 3.46 -13.85
N ILE A 207 4.79 4.50 -13.39
CA ILE A 207 4.73 5.84 -13.95
C ILE A 207 5.29 5.77 -15.38
N PRO A 208 4.56 6.27 -16.41
CA PRO A 208 5.06 6.30 -17.76
C PRO A 208 6.41 7.02 -17.84
N LYS A 209 7.31 6.55 -18.71
CA LYS A 209 8.53 7.28 -19.04
C LYS A 209 8.22 8.21 -20.19
N GLU A 210 8.60 9.44 -20.08
CA GLU A 210 8.68 10.37 -21.22
C GLU A 210 9.70 9.89 -22.23
#